data_e277d7e8836f048e175df923cd8f0859
#
_entry.id   e277d7e8836f048e175df923cd8f0859
#
_cell.length_a   1.000
_cell.length_b   1.000
_cell.length_c   1.000
_cell.angle_alpha   90.00
_cell.angle_beta   90.00
_cell.angle_gamma   90.00
#
_symmetry.space_group_name_H-M   'P 1'
#
loop_
_entity.id
_entity.type
_entity.pdbx_description
1 polymer ?
#
loop_
_entity_poly.entity_id
_entity_poly.type
_entity_poly.pdbx_seq_one_letter_code
_entity_poly.pdbx_strand_id
1 'polypeptide(L)'
;MEMLKDFDISPFKKMKPPVDSGYTTRTEINELKKIPLNKSFVKKFDNIESAFAKTAKDNNIKDYDKSIAAKLIKESAPVILKLKKYHDRPRPKDLNKNLPNYEMASMKTPSYPSGHSVQGFLIGAYLSDKYPRSRKALMATAKNISYSRRVARAHYKSDSKMGEKLGNSMYKHIKNKK
;
A
#
# COMPACT_ATOMS: atom_id res chain seq x y z
N MET A 1 -21.52 2.56 -9.95
CA MET A 1 -21.66 2.98 -8.54
C MET A 1 -20.28 3.07 -7.91
N GLU A 2 -19.96 4.20 -7.29
CA GLU A 2 -18.67 4.41 -6.59
C GLU A 2 -18.64 3.61 -5.29
N MET A 3 -17.66 2.72 -5.15
CA MET A 3 -17.54 1.84 -3.99
C MET A 3 -17.10 2.59 -2.73
N LEU A 4 -16.27 3.63 -2.89
CA LEU A 4 -15.73 4.43 -1.78
C LEU A 4 -16.47 5.76 -1.53
N LYS A 5 -17.63 5.96 -2.19
CA LYS A 5 -18.46 7.13 -1.92
C LYS A 5 -18.76 7.23 -0.40
N ASP A 6 -18.64 8.43 0.15
CA ASP A 6 -18.89 8.74 1.57
C ASP A 6 -17.93 8.03 2.55
N PHE A 7 -16.78 7.54 2.08
CA PHE A 7 -15.75 7.02 2.99
C PHE A 7 -15.21 8.15 3.88
N ASP A 8 -15.30 7.96 5.21
CA ASP A 8 -14.85 8.97 6.18
C ASP A 8 -13.34 8.85 6.45
N ILE A 9 -12.59 9.90 6.09
CA ILE A 9 -11.15 9.99 6.34
C ILE A 9 -10.79 10.61 7.68
N SER A 10 -11.75 11.16 8.43
CA SER A 10 -11.50 11.88 9.68
C SER A 10 -10.67 11.10 10.71
N PRO A 11 -10.96 9.79 10.96
CA PRO A 11 -10.14 8.99 11.86
C PRO A 11 -8.67 8.93 11.44
N PHE A 12 -8.41 8.86 10.13
CA PHE A 12 -7.06 8.72 9.56
C PHE A 12 -6.26 10.01 9.58
N LYS A 13 -6.92 11.16 9.58
CA LYS A 13 -6.27 12.45 9.84
C LYS A 13 -5.75 12.57 11.28
N LYS A 14 -6.42 11.92 12.23
CA LYS A 14 -6.02 11.89 13.65
C LYS A 14 -4.86 10.92 13.92
N MET A 15 -4.65 9.94 13.06
CA MET A 15 -3.57 8.96 13.17
C MET A 15 -2.27 9.53 12.58
N LYS A 16 -1.58 10.35 13.37
CA LYS A 16 -0.35 11.03 12.95
C LYS A 16 0.81 10.05 12.72
N PRO A 17 1.68 10.31 11.71
CA PRO A 17 2.92 9.57 11.58
C PRO A 17 3.88 9.89 12.73
N PRO A 18 4.90 9.04 12.97
CA PRO A 18 6.00 9.39 13.87
C PRO A 18 6.65 10.72 13.48
N VAL A 19 7.12 11.46 14.47
CA VAL A 19 7.79 12.76 14.28
C VAL A 19 9.09 12.57 13.47
N ASP A 20 9.35 13.47 12.53
CA ASP A 20 10.49 13.37 11.60
C ASP A 20 11.84 13.22 12.30
N SER A 21 12.07 13.99 13.35
CA SER A 21 13.31 13.94 14.18
C SER A 21 13.24 12.94 15.33
N GLY A 22 12.15 12.18 15.44
CA GLY A 22 11.89 11.31 16.58
C GLY A 22 12.66 9.98 16.55
N TYR A 23 12.69 9.32 17.71
CA TYR A 23 13.35 8.01 17.89
C TYR A 23 12.77 6.96 16.94
N THR A 24 11.45 6.86 16.82
CA THR A 24 10.78 5.88 15.95
C THR A 24 11.19 6.06 14.49
N THR A 25 11.23 7.29 13.99
CA THR A 25 11.64 7.57 12.59
C THR A 25 13.09 7.15 12.36
N ARG A 26 14.01 7.46 13.27
CA ARG A 26 15.41 7.01 13.17
C ARG A 26 15.53 5.50 13.19
N THR A 27 14.80 4.83 14.07
CA THR A 27 14.79 3.36 14.16
C THR A 27 14.27 2.74 12.87
N GLU A 28 13.19 3.25 12.32
CA GLU A 28 12.61 2.75 11.04
C GLU A 28 13.56 2.97 9.86
N ILE A 29 14.31 4.08 9.80
CA ILE A 29 15.36 4.28 8.79
C ILE A 29 16.48 3.24 8.95
N ASN A 30 16.90 2.96 10.18
CA ASN A 30 17.93 1.94 10.45
C ASN A 30 17.44 0.53 10.08
N GLU A 31 16.16 0.22 10.30
CA GLU A 31 15.56 -1.04 9.85
C GLU A 31 15.59 -1.17 8.32
N LEU A 32 15.32 -0.09 7.58
CA LEU A 32 15.40 -0.08 6.11
C LEU A 32 16.81 -0.43 5.62
N LYS A 33 17.85 0.07 6.28
CA LYS A 33 19.25 -0.23 5.92
C LYS A 33 19.58 -1.73 6.03
N LYS A 34 18.89 -2.46 6.90
CA LYS A 34 19.07 -3.91 7.10
C LYS A 34 18.35 -4.76 6.04
N ILE A 35 17.39 -4.20 5.31
CA ILE A 35 16.70 -4.90 4.23
C ILE A 35 17.60 -4.85 2.99
N PRO A 36 18.04 -6.00 2.43
CA PRO A 36 18.79 -6.00 1.18
C PRO A 36 18.00 -5.38 0.04
N LEU A 37 18.63 -4.50 -0.72
CA LEU A 37 18.06 -4.00 -1.96
C LEU A 37 17.86 -5.15 -2.95
N ASN A 38 16.65 -5.32 -3.47
CA ASN A 38 16.30 -6.35 -4.43
C ASN A 38 15.43 -5.76 -5.54
N LYS A 39 16.06 -5.36 -6.63
CA LYS A 39 15.40 -4.68 -7.75
C LYS A 39 14.36 -5.56 -8.42
N SER A 40 14.62 -6.86 -8.58
CA SER A 40 13.68 -7.79 -9.21
C SER A 40 12.42 -7.98 -8.37
N PHE A 41 12.54 -8.07 -7.05
CA PHE A 41 11.40 -8.13 -6.14
C PHE A 41 10.56 -6.85 -6.20
N VAL A 42 11.21 -5.67 -6.15
CA VAL A 42 10.51 -4.39 -6.26
C VAL A 42 9.76 -4.29 -7.58
N LYS A 43 10.41 -4.63 -8.70
CA LYS A 43 9.81 -4.60 -10.04
C LYS A 43 8.61 -5.53 -10.16
N LYS A 44 8.69 -6.72 -9.56
CA LYS A 44 7.61 -7.72 -9.59
C LYS A 44 6.32 -7.22 -8.93
N PHE A 45 6.42 -6.40 -7.89
CA PHE A 45 5.27 -5.92 -7.10
C PHE A 45 4.96 -4.42 -7.28
N ASP A 46 5.64 -3.74 -8.20
CA ASP A 46 5.40 -2.32 -8.46
C ASP A 46 4.05 -2.06 -9.13
N ASN A 47 3.67 -2.87 -10.11
CA ASN A 47 2.35 -2.79 -10.74
C ASN A 47 1.37 -3.70 -10.00
N ILE A 48 0.44 -3.08 -9.27
CA ILE A 48 -0.53 -3.77 -8.41
C ILE A 48 -1.47 -4.66 -9.22
N GLU A 49 -1.99 -4.17 -10.35
CA GLU A 49 -2.89 -4.93 -11.22
C GLU A 49 -2.22 -6.19 -11.74
N SER A 50 -0.99 -6.07 -12.24
CA SER A 50 -0.21 -7.20 -12.76
C SER A 50 0.13 -8.21 -11.67
N ALA A 51 0.43 -7.77 -10.45
CA ALA A 51 0.73 -8.66 -9.33
C ALA A 51 -0.48 -9.53 -8.98
N PHE A 52 -1.67 -8.95 -8.87
CA PHE A 52 -2.89 -9.73 -8.60
C PHE A 52 -3.31 -10.61 -9.78
N ALA A 53 -3.17 -10.13 -11.02
CA ALA A 53 -3.46 -10.92 -12.20
C ALA A 53 -2.56 -12.17 -12.29
N LYS A 54 -1.27 -12.02 -11.96
CA LYS A 54 -0.35 -13.17 -11.88
C LYS A 54 -0.76 -14.15 -10.79
N THR A 55 -1.12 -13.66 -9.61
CA THR A 55 -1.61 -14.51 -8.52
C THR A 55 -2.85 -15.29 -8.94
N ALA A 56 -3.79 -14.64 -9.61
CA ALA A 56 -4.99 -15.28 -10.13
C ALA A 56 -4.66 -16.39 -11.12
N LYS A 57 -3.75 -16.15 -12.05
CA LYS A 57 -3.28 -17.14 -13.02
C LYS A 57 -2.61 -18.33 -12.32
N ASP A 58 -1.70 -18.08 -11.39
CA ASP A 58 -0.94 -19.13 -10.67
C ASP A 58 -1.86 -19.98 -9.76
N ASN A 59 -3.03 -19.46 -9.37
CA ASN A 59 -4.02 -20.15 -8.54
C ASN A 59 -5.26 -20.61 -9.33
N ASN A 60 -5.21 -20.62 -10.65
CA ASN A 60 -6.27 -21.11 -11.53
C ASN A 60 -7.64 -20.42 -11.29
N ILE A 61 -7.66 -19.15 -10.99
CA ILE A 61 -8.90 -18.36 -10.89
C ILE A 61 -9.37 -18.04 -12.31
N LYS A 62 -10.19 -18.91 -12.89
CA LYS A 62 -10.62 -18.82 -14.29
C LYS A 62 -11.54 -17.63 -14.59
N ASP A 63 -12.35 -17.23 -13.61
CA ASP A 63 -13.30 -16.11 -13.68
C ASP A 63 -12.75 -14.83 -13.04
N TYR A 64 -11.43 -14.67 -13.00
CA TYR A 64 -10.79 -13.49 -12.44
C TYR A 64 -11.17 -12.22 -13.18
N ASP A 65 -11.78 -11.31 -12.45
CA ASP A 65 -12.18 -10.00 -12.96
C ASP A 65 -11.09 -8.94 -12.67
N LYS A 66 -10.24 -8.71 -13.68
CA LYS A 66 -9.16 -7.71 -13.61
C LYS A 66 -9.65 -6.26 -13.44
N SER A 67 -10.91 -5.98 -13.81
CA SER A 67 -11.47 -4.63 -13.71
C SER A 67 -11.64 -4.16 -12.26
N ILE A 68 -11.75 -5.11 -11.32
CA ILE A 68 -11.89 -4.81 -9.88
C ILE A 68 -10.66 -4.07 -9.37
N ALA A 69 -9.46 -4.58 -9.65
CA ALA A 69 -8.22 -3.94 -9.21
C ALA A 69 -8.09 -2.51 -9.79
N ALA A 70 -8.30 -2.35 -11.10
CA ALA A 70 -8.26 -1.05 -11.76
C ALA A 70 -9.24 -0.04 -11.13
N LYS A 71 -10.48 -0.48 -10.88
CA LYS A 71 -11.52 0.36 -10.27
C LYS A 71 -11.15 0.79 -8.85
N LEU A 72 -10.70 -0.13 -7.99
CA LEU A 72 -10.34 0.17 -6.61
C LEU A 72 -9.10 1.07 -6.53
N ILE A 73 -8.13 0.91 -7.43
CA ILE A 73 -6.98 1.82 -7.55
C ILE A 73 -7.47 3.24 -7.89
N LYS A 74 -8.32 3.37 -8.91
CA LYS A 74 -8.86 4.66 -9.35
C LYS A 74 -9.65 5.36 -8.23
N GLU A 75 -10.51 4.65 -7.53
CA GLU A 75 -11.35 5.24 -6.47
C GLU A 75 -10.57 5.57 -5.19
N SER A 76 -9.55 4.78 -4.84
CA SER A 76 -8.76 5.01 -3.63
C SER A 76 -7.70 6.10 -3.79
N ALA A 77 -7.22 6.34 -5.00
CA ALA A 77 -6.12 7.28 -5.25
C ALA A 77 -6.37 8.70 -4.71
N PRO A 78 -7.55 9.34 -4.92
CA PRO A 78 -7.81 10.68 -4.37
C PRO A 78 -7.80 10.72 -2.85
N VAL A 79 -8.33 9.69 -2.20
CA VAL A 79 -8.36 9.57 -0.73
C VAL A 79 -6.94 9.46 -0.18
N ILE A 80 -6.13 8.60 -0.77
CA ILE A 80 -4.71 8.41 -0.41
C ILE A 80 -3.94 9.73 -0.56
N LEU A 81 -4.09 10.40 -1.70
CA LEU A 81 -3.38 11.65 -1.97
C LEU A 81 -3.79 12.76 -1.00
N LYS A 82 -5.06 12.85 -0.62
CA LYS A 82 -5.56 13.81 0.37
C LYS A 82 -4.91 13.59 1.74
N LEU A 83 -4.79 12.35 2.20
CA LEU A 83 -4.12 12.02 3.46
C LEU A 83 -2.61 12.24 3.38
N LYS A 84 -1.96 11.92 2.25
CA LYS A 84 -0.54 12.22 2.04
C LYS A 84 -0.25 13.72 2.16
N LYS A 85 -1.05 14.56 1.53
CA LYS A 85 -0.92 16.03 1.61
C LYS A 85 -1.20 16.55 3.02
N TYR A 86 -2.18 15.96 3.71
CA TYR A 86 -2.54 16.37 5.06
C TYR A 86 -1.41 16.11 6.06
N HIS A 87 -0.80 14.92 6.03
CA HIS A 87 0.28 14.53 6.95
C HIS A 87 1.65 15.08 6.52
N ASP A 88 1.85 15.25 5.23
CA ASP A 88 3.06 15.82 4.60
C ASP A 88 4.38 15.24 5.14
N ARG A 89 4.44 13.92 5.31
CA ARG A 89 5.63 13.25 5.84
C ARG A 89 6.72 13.16 4.77
N PRO A 90 7.97 13.58 5.08
CA PRO A 90 9.09 13.40 4.17
C PRO A 90 9.43 11.91 3.99
N ARG A 91 9.93 11.56 2.81
CA ARG A 91 10.40 10.19 2.52
C ARG A 91 11.67 9.87 3.30
N PRO A 92 12.02 8.57 3.47
CA PRO A 92 13.23 8.17 4.18
C PRO A 92 14.49 8.85 3.64
N LYS A 93 14.64 8.97 2.32
CA LYS A 93 15.79 9.63 1.70
C LYS A 93 15.83 11.15 1.91
N ASP A 94 14.69 11.78 2.13
CA ASP A 94 14.64 13.21 2.43
C ASP A 94 15.27 13.51 3.79
N LEU A 95 15.12 12.60 4.75
CA LEU A 95 15.70 12.70 6.09
C LEU A 95 17.11 12.10 6.20
N ASN A 96 17.47 11.18 5.31
CA ASN A 96 18.81 10.59 5.23
C ASN A 96 19.27 10.54 3.78
N LYS A 97 19.97 11.59 3.36
CA LYS A 97 20.45 11.76 1.97
C LYS A 97 21.37 10.64 1.49
N ASN A 98 22.05 9.97 2.42
CA ASN A 98 22.97 8.87 2.10
C ASN A 98 22.27 7.50 2.01
N LEU A 99 20.96 7.42 2.23
CA LEU A 99 20.21 6.18 2.13
C LEU A 99 20.09 5.75 0.66
N PRO A 100 20.71 4.64 0.24
CA PRO A 100 20.46 4.10 -1.10
C PRO A 100 19.00 3.67 -1.24
N ASN A 101 18.38 4.01 -2.35
CA ASN A 101 17.01 3.59 -2.67
C ASN A 101 16.84 3.39 -4.18
N TYR A 102 15.69 2.81 -4.57
CA TYR A 102 15.26 2.82 -5.97
C TYR A 102 14.35 4.02 -6.21
N GLU A 103 14.74 4.88 -7.14
CA GLU A 103 13.93 5.99 -7.59
C GLU A 103 12.72 5.47 -8.39
N MET A 104 11.52 5.93 -8.01
CA MET A 104 10.26 5.56 -8.66
C MET A 104 9.35 6.78 -8.79
N ALA A 105 8.53 6.81 -9.85
CA ALA A 105 7.60 7.91 -10.09
C ALA A 105 6.62 8.15 -8.92
N SER A 106 6.22 7.09 -8.23
CA SER A 106 5.35 7.14 -7.05
C SER A 106 5.96 7.88 -5.85
N MET A 107 7.28 8.10 -5.84
CA MET A 107 7.99 8.78 -4.74
C MET A 107 7.91 10.30 -4.78
N LYS A 108 7.22 10.88 -5.75
CA LYS A 108 7.03 12.34 -5.86
C LYS A 108 5.99 12.91 -4.90
N THR A 109 5.25 12.07 -4.18
CA THR A 109 4.26 12.46 -3.18
C THR A 109 4.78 12.22 -1.77
N PRO A 110 4.23 12.87 -0.72
CA PRO A 110 4.60 12.59 0.67
C PRO A 110 4.46 11.11 1.06
N SER A 111 5.16 10.72 2.12
CA SER A 111 5.39 9.31 2.46
C SER A 111 4.18 8.59 3.07
N TYR A 112 3.38 9.27 3.89
CA TYR A 112 2.39 8.65 4.78
C TYR A 112 0.96 8.98 4.35
N PRO A 113 0.10 7.96 4.15
CA PRO A 113 0.34 6.53 4.16
C PRO A 113 1.01 6.01 2.87
N SER A 114 1.52 4.77 2.90
CA SER A 114 1.97 4.09 1.68
C SER A 114 0.78 3.76 0.77
N GLY A 115 0.73 4.36 -0.42
CA GLY A 115 -0.36 4.14 -1.38
C GLY A 115 -0.43 2.69 -1.88
N HIS A 116 0.71 2.08 -2.19
CA HIS A 116 0.78 0.66 -2.57
C HIS A 116 0.27 -0.26 -1.45
N SER A 117 0.56 0.05 -0.19
CA SER A 117 0.04 -0.71 0.94
C SER A 117 -1.49 -0.57 1.05
N VAL A 118 -2.02 0.65 0.94
CA VAL A 118 -3.48 0.87 0.95
C VAL A 118 -4.16 0.05 -0.14
N GLN A 119 -3.70 0.19 -1.38
CA GLN A 119 -4.31 -0.45 -2.54
C GLN A 119 -4.11 -1.97 -2.51
N GLY A 120 -2.94 -2.44 -2.11
CA GLY A 120 -2.65 -3.86 -1.96
C GLY A 120 -3.60 -4.54 -0.98
N PHE A 121 -3.78 -3.98 0.21
CA PHE A 121 -4.65 -4.56 1.24
C PHE A 121 -6.14 -4.40 0.90
N LEU A 122 -6.56 -3.27 0.33
CA LEU A 122 -7.93 -3.07 -0.15
C LEU A 122 -8.31 -4.12 -1.19
N ILE A 123 -7.49 -4.27 -2.22
CA ILE A 123 -7.75 -5.20 -3.32
C ILE A 123 -7.63 -6.64 -2.85
N GLY A 124 -6.60 -6.95 -2.06
CA GLY A 124 -6.41 -8.28 -1.50
C GLY A 124 -7.59 -8.74 -0.65
N ALA A 125 -8.13 -7.88 0.21
CA ALA A 125 -9.31 -8.18 1.02
C ALA A 125 -10.57 -8.38 0.13
N TYR A 126 -10.79 -7.49 -0.82
CA TYR A 126 -11.93 -7.59 -1.73
C TYR A 126 -11.90 -8.88 -2.56
N LEU A 127 -10.76 -9.18 -3.17
CA LEU A 127 -10.59 -10.39 -3.97
C LEU A 127 -10.65 -11.66 -3.12
N SER A 128 -10.18 -11.61 -1.87
CA SER A 128 -10.26 -12.75 -0.94
C SER A 128 -11.68 -13.13 -0.57
N ASP A 129 -12.60 -12.18 -0.50
CA ASP A 129 -14.02 -12.48 -0.29
C ASP A 129 -14.70 -12.97 -1.56
N LYS A 130 -14.30 -12.46 -2.72
CA LYS A 130 -14.82 -12.93 -4.01
C LYS A 130 -14.29 -14.33 -4.38
N TYR A 131 -13.04 -14.62 -4.05
CA TYR A 131 -12.35 -15.87 -4.36
C TYR A 131 -11.78 -16.54 -3.10
N PRO A 132 -12.65 -17.02 -2.18
CA PRO A 132 -12.22 -17.44 -0.83
C PRO A 132 -11.24 -18.60 -0.81
N ARG A 133 -11.28 -19.48 -1.80
CA ARG A 133 -10.30 -20.61 -1.94
C ARG A 133 -8.87 -20.12 -2.18
N SER A 134 -8.71 -18.92 -2.74
CA SER A 134 -7.41 -18.32 -3.05
C SER A 134 -6.99 -17.23 -2.05
N ARG A 135 -7.72 -17.07 -0.94
CA ARG A 135 -7.49 -16.03 0.08
C ARG A 135 -6.03 -15.96 0.53
N LYS A 136 -5.43 -17.11 0.84
CA LYS A 136 -4.04 -17.17 1.32
C LYS A 136 -3.07 -16.55 0.31
N ALA A 137 -3.19 -16.92 -0.96
CA ALA A 137 -2.35 -16.41 -2.04
C ALA A 137 -2.59 -14.91 -2.31
N LEU A 138 -3.86 -14.49 -2.34
CA LEU A 138 -4.23 -13.09 -2.56
C LEU A 138 -3.72 -12.17 -1.44
N MET A 139 -3.85 -12.59 -0.19
CA MET A 139 -3.33 -11.82 0.94
C MET A 139 -1.80 -11.84 1.01
N ALA A 140 -1.13 -12.91 0.60
CA ALA A 140 0.32 -12.94 0.45
C ALA A 140 0.78 -11.91 -0.60
N THR A 141 0.08 -11.80 -1.72
CA THR A 141 0.34 -10.78 -2.75
C THR A 141 0.20 -9.37 -2.19
N ALA A 142 -0.87 -9.08 -1.43
CA ALA A 142 -1.05 -7.79 -0.77
C ALA A 142 0.12 -7.44 0.17
N LYS A 143 0.56 -8.40 0.99
CA LYS A 143 1.72 -8.23 1.89
C LYS A 143 3.02 -7.97 1.12
N ASN A 144 3.24 -8.69 0.02
CA ASN A 144 4.43 -8.51 -0.81
C ASN A 144 4.44 -7.16 -1.54
N ILE A 145 3.30 -6.69 -2.03
CA ILE A 145 3.15 -5.34 -2.59
C ILE A 145 3.56 -4.29 -1.55
N SER A 146 3.03 -4.40 -0.33
CA SER A 146 3.36 -3.50 0.77
C SER A 146 4.86 -3.57 1.13
N TYR A 147 5.39 -4.77 1.30
CA TYR A 147 6.80 -4.98 1.66
C TYR A 147 7.77 -4.50 0.59
N SER A 148 7.42 -4.60 -0.69
CA SER A 148 8.26 -4.14 -1.79
C SER A 148 8.65 -2.67 -1.68
N ARG A 149 7.80 -1.85 -1.06
CA ARG A 149 8.05 -0.42 -0.82
C ARG A 149 9.14 -0.18 0.22
N ARG A 150 9.29 -1.08 1.18
CA ARG A 150 10.40 -1.05 2.14
C ARG A 150 11.69 -1.62 1.54
N VAL A 151 11.59 -2.65 0.73
CA VAL A 151 12.74 -3.16 -0.05
C VAL A 151 13.32 -2.07 -0.95
N ALA A 152 12.48 -1.25 -1.58
CA ALA A 152 12.89 -0.08 -2.37
C ALA A 152 13.38 1.09 -1.50
N ARG A 153 13.18 1.03 -0.18
CA ARG A 153 13.44 2.09 0.79
C ARG A 153 12.67 3.39 0.51
N ALA A 154 11.48 3.25 -0.09
CA ALA A 154 10.56 4.32 -0.41
C ALA A 154 9.67 4.75 0.74
N HIS A 155 9.45 3.86 1.71
CA HIS A 155 8.53 4.03 2.83
C HIS A 155 9.08 3.48 4.12
N TYR A 156 8.69 4.11 5.24
CA TYR A 156 8.89 3.60 6.60
C TYR A 156 7.89 2.47 6.88
N LYS A 157 8.21 1.64 7.87
CA LYS A 157 7.31 0.59 8.37
C LYS A 157 5.95 1.16 8.83
N SER A 158 5.95 2.32 9.48
CA SER A 158 4.72 2.99 9.92
C SER A 158 3.84 3.45 8.75
N ASP A 159 4.43 3.84 7.61
CA ASP A 159 3.67 4.13 6.38
C ASP A 159 2.91 2.90 5.88
N SER A 160 3.57 1.74 5.92
CA SER A 160 2.99 0.45 5.51
C SER A 160 1.87 0.01 6.45
N LYS A 161 2.07 0.14 7.76
CA LYS A 161 1.04 -0.18 8.78
C LYS A 161 -0.20 0.69 8.63
N MET A 162 -0.01 1.99 8.41
CA MET A 162 -1.13 2.89 8.16
C MET A 162 -1.84 2.55 6.86
N GLY A 163 -1.09 2.19 5.82
CA GLY A 163 -1.63 1.75 4.54
C GLY A 163 -2.51 0.50 4.67
N GLU A 164 -2.05 -0.50 5.40
CA GLU A 164 -2.83 -1.70 5.73
C GLU A 164 -4.13 -1.37 6.46
N LYS A 165 -4.04 -0.53 7.49
CA LYS A 165 -5.20 -0.10 8.28
C LYS A 165 -6.24 0.64 7.44
N LEU A 166 -5.79 1.58 6.61
CA LEU A 166 -6.66 2.33 5.71
C LEU A 166 -7.29 1.44 4.64
N GLY A 167 -6.51 0.57 4.00
CA GLY A 167 -7.01 -0.36 2.99
C GLY A 167 -8.07 -1.32 3.55
N ASN A 168 -7.85 -1.86 4.74
CA ASN A 168 -8.81 -2.72 5.42
C ASN A 168 -10.08 -1.96 5.82
N SER A 169 -9.97 -0.69 6.24
CA SER A 169 -11.13 0.15 6.55
C SER A 169 -11.94 0.50 5.30
N MET A 170 -11.29 0.79 4.20
CA MET A 170 -11.95 1.00 2.90
C MET A 170 -12.72 -0.25 2.47
N TYR A 171 -12.12 -1.42 2.63
CA TYR A 171 -12.80 -2.67 2.32
C TYR A 171 -14.03 -2.90 3.20
N LYS A 172 -13.94 -2.68 4.51
CA LYS A 172 -15.10 -2.77 5.42
C LYS A 172 -16.22 -1.83 5.01
N HIS A 173 -15.90 -0.60 4.62
CA HIS A 173 -16.88 0.36 4.12
C HIS A 173 -17.61 -0.14 2.88
N ILE A 174 -16.89 -0.73 1.93
CA ILE A 174 -17.47 -1.33 0.73
C ILE A 174 -18.39 -2.51 1.10
N LYS A 175 -17.94 -3.37 2.00
CA LYS A 175 -18.69 -4.55 2.44
C LYS A 175 -20.00 -4.20 3.13
N ASN A 176 -19.99 -3.13 3.93
CA ASN A 176 -21.18 -2.70 4.67
C ASN A 176 -22.24 -2.01 3.80
N LYS A 177 -21.91 -1.68 2.55
CA LYS A 177 -22.86 -1.11 1.56
C LYS A 177 -23.58 -2.17 0.71
N LYS A 178 -23.19 -3.43 0.83
CA LYS A 178 -23.80 -4.57 0.14
C LYS A 178 -24.93 -5.15 1.01
#